data_3d195ec9016d9dced6947bdfc1df0c44
#
_entry.id   3d195ec9016d9dced6947bdfc1df0c44
#
_cell.length_a   1.000
_cell.length_b   1.000
_cell.length_c   1.000
_cell.angle_alpha   90.00
_cell.angle_beta   90.00
_cell.angle_gamma   90.00
#
_symmetry.space_group_name_H-M   'P 1'
#
loop_
_entity.id
_entity.type
_entity.pdbx_description
1 polymer ?
#
loop_
_entity_poly.entity_id
_entity_poly.type
_entity_poly.pdbx_seq_one_letter_code
_entity_poly.pdbx_strand_id
1 'polypeptide(L)'
;MRQLIVDYIPFDIKPSQINESMKENDGKLIVSGILQRANAENQNGRIYPKEILVREANKYNKTFISERRAMGELDHPESSVVNLANVSHNIREMKWENDDLVGTVEVLPTPAGNILKELFKSGIKLGISSRGMGSVEAID
;
A
#
# COMPACT_ATOMS: atom_id res chain seq x y z
N MET A 1 -10.59 19.63 12.53
CA MET A 1 -9.13 19.75 12.56
C MET A 1 -8.49 18.64 11.73
N ARG A 2 -7.61 19.00 10.80
CA ARG A 2 -6.88 18.00 10.02
C ARG A 2 -5.73 17.45 10.85
N GLN A 3 -5.56 16.15 10.81
CA GLN A 3 -4.49 15.44 11.50
C GLN A 3 -3.92 14.35 10.61
N LEU A 4 -2.71 13.92 10.89
CA LEU A 4 -2.10 12.79 10.19
C LEU A 4 -2.76 11.50 10.66
N ILE A 5 -3.36 10.78 9.73
CA ILE A 5 -4.02 9.51 10.00
C ILE A 5 -3.17 8.39 9.42
N VAL A 6 -2.82 7.42 10.27
CA VAL A 6 -2.00 6.28 9.86
C VAL A 6 -2.77 5.00 10.20
N ASP A 7 -3.03 4.19 9.20
CA ASP A 7 -3.70 2.91 9.35
C ASP A 7 -2.91 1.81 8.68
N TYR A 8 -3.05 0.61 9.20
CA TYR A 8 -2.25 -0.55 8.83
C TYR A 8 -3.14 -1.72 8.46
N ILE A 9 -2.76 -2.43 7.39
CA ILE A 9 -3.42 -3.67 6.97
C ILE A 9 -2.34 -4.69 6.62
N PRO A 10 -2.47 -5.97 7.06
CA PRO A 10 -1.54 -7.00 6.65
C PRO A 10 -1.55 -7.18 5.13
N PHE A 11 -0.35 -7.21 4.53
CA PHE A 11 -0.18 -7.45 3.11
C PHE A 11 0.32 -8.88 2.93
N ASP A 12 -0.64 -9.78 2.73
CA ASP A 12 -0.41 -11.22 2.78
C ASP A 12 -0.07 -11.76 1.39
N ILE A 13 1.17 -12.21 1.21
CA ILE A 13 1.66 -12.74 -0.05
C ILE A 13 2.24 -14.12 0.20
N LYS A 14 1.80 -15.10 -0.58
CA LYS A 14 2.29 -16.47 -0.46
C LYS A 14 3.67 -16.60 -1.14
N PRO A 15 4.60 -17.38 -0.56
CA PRO A 15 5.92 -17.60 -1.17
C PRO A 15 5.87 -18.09 -2.62
N SER A 16 4.87 -18.90 -2.98
CA SER A 16 4.68 -19.37 -4.35
C SER A 16 4.42 -18.22 -5.32
N GLN A 17 3.66 -17.20 -4.88
CA GLN A 17 3.38 -16.01 -5.68
C GLN A 17 4.64 -15.19 -5.92
N ILE A 18 5.52 -15.13 -4.93
CA ILE A 18 6.77 -14.39 -5.01
C ILE A 18 7.67 -15.02 -6.08
N ASN A 19 7.87 -16.33 -6.01
CA ASN A 19 8.72 -17.05 -6.96
C ASN A 19 8.17 -16.97 -8.38
N GLU A 20 6.87 -17.15 -8.54
CA GLU A 20 6.20 -17.08 -9.83
C GLU A 20 6.30 -15.68 -10.43
N SER A 21 6.07 -14.65 -9.63
CA SER A 21 6.17 -13.26 -10.07
C SER A 21 7.58 -12.93 -10.57
N MET A 22 8.61 -13.33 -9.84
CA MET A 22 9.99 -13.09 -10.22
C MET A 22 10.35 -13.80 -11.51
N LYS A 23 9.84 -15.01 -11.71
CA LYS A 23 10.08 -15.78 -12.93
C LYS A 23 9.43 -15.13 -14.15
N GLU A 24 8.20 -14.62 -13.99
CA GLU A 24 7.44 -14.01 -15.08
C GLU A 24 7.93 -12.61 -15.44
N ASN A 25 8.56 -11.91 -14.51
CA ASN A 25 8.91 -10.49 -14.63
C ASN A 25 10.42 -10.22 -14.63
N ASP A 26 11.21 -11.17 -15.10
CA ASP A 26 12.68 -11.05 -15.21
C ASP A 26 13.37 -10.67 -13.89
N GLY A 27 12.95 -11.31 -12.81
CA GLY A 27 13.52 -11.07 -11.48
C GLY A 27 12.88 -9.91 -10.72
N LYS A 28 11.94 -9.20 -11.32
CA LYS A 28 11.19 -8.15 -10.63
C LYS A 28 10.08 -8.76 -9.80
N LEU A 29 9.92 -8.30 -8.59
CA LEU A 29 8.83 -8.74 -7.74
C LEU A 29 7.64 -7.79 -7.90
N ILE A 30 6.56 -8.31 -8.49
CA ILE A 30 5.30 -7.59 -8.69
C ILE A 30 4.20 -8.45 -8.08
N VAL A 31 3.54 -7.92 -7.07
CA VAL A 31 2.56 -8.66 -6.27
C VAL A 31 1.30 -7.85 -6.07
N SER A 32 0.19 -8.55 -5.85
CA SER A 32 -1.10 -7.90 -5.59
C SER A 32 -1.63 -8.29 -4.23
N GLY A 33 -2.29 -7.37 -3.58
CA GLY A 33 -2.90 -7.59 -2.29
C GLY A 33 -3.86 -6.47 -1.92
N ILE A 34 -4.53 -6.62 -0.78
CA ILE A 34 -5.49 -5.64 -0.30
C ILE A 34 -4.73 -4.46 0.32
N LEU A 35 -5.00 -3.26 -0.18
CA LEU A 35 -4.40 -2.03 0.34
C LEU A 35 -5.28 -1.37 1.40
N GLN A 36 -6.60 -1.42 1.21
CA GLN A 36 -7.58 -0.81 2.10
C GLN A 36 -8.88 -1.60 2.06
N ARG A 37 -9.64 -1.52 3.15
CA ARG A 37 -11.00 -2.08 3.21
C ARG A 37 -11.99 -0.99 3.53
N ALA A 38 -13.02 -0.88 2.71
CA ALA A 38 -14.11 0.07 2.91
C ALA A 38 -15.16 -0.53 3.84
N ASN A 39 -15.84 0.33 4.59
CA ASN A 39 -16.97 -0.03 5.44
C ASN A 39 -16.67 -1.08 6.51
N ALA A 40 -15.40 -1.30 6.84
CA ALA A 40 -14.97 -2.26 7.85
C ALA A 40 -14.10 -1.56 8.89
N GLU A 41 -14.28 -1.93 10.15
CA GLU A 41 -13.46 -1.38 11.23
C GLU A 41 -12.05 -1.95 11.17
N ASN A 42 -11.03 -1.08 11.19
CA ASN A 42 -9.64 -1.50 11.17
C ASN A 42 -9.09 -1.69 12.58
N GLN A 43 -7.79 -1.99 12.69
CA GLN A 43 -7.14 -2.26 13.98
C GLN A 43 -7.16 -1.05 14.92
N ASN A 44 -7.30 0.15 14.38
CA ASN A 44 -7.35 1.38 15.17
C ASN A 44 -8.79 1.82 15.47
N GLY A 45 -9.78 0.97 15.17
CA GLY A 45 -11.19 1.28 15.40
C GLY A 45 -11.78 2.28 14.43
N ARG A 46 -11.13 2.50 13.28
CA ARG A 46 -11.62 3.44 12.27
C ARG A 46 -12.35 2.72 11.16
N ILE A 47 -13.38 3.38 10.64
CA ILE A 47 -14.15 2.91 9.49
C ILE A 47 -14.04 3.95 8.39
N TYR A 48 -13.67 3.50 7.19
CA TYR A 48 -13.64 4.36 6.00
C TYR A 48 -14.85 4.06 5.13
N PRO A 49 -15.78 5.01 4.97
CA PRO A 49 -16.87 4.84 4.01
C PRO A 49 -16.34 4.64 2.60
N LYS A 50 -16.96 3.74 1.84
CA LYS A 50 -16.51 3.42 0.49
C LYS A 50 -16.46 4.64 -0.42
N GLU A 51 -17.42 5.55 -0.30
CA GLU A 51 -17.46 6.77 -1.09
C GLU A 51 -16.18 7.61 -0.92
N ILE A 52 -15.71 7.74 0.31
CA ILE A 52 -14.50 8.50 0.62
C ILE A 52 -13.29 7.79 0.04
N LEU A 53 -13.18 6.47 0.21
CA LEU A 53 -12.04 5.72 -0.32
C LEU A 53 -12.03 5.72 -1.85
N VAL A 54 -13.19 5.59 -2.49
CA VAL A 54 -13.27 5.66 -3.96
C VAL A 54 -12.80 7.03 -4.46
N ARG A 55 -13.25 8.10 -3.81
CA ARG A 55 -12.83 9.46 -4.16
C ARG A 55 -11.32 9.63 -4.03
N GLU A 56 -10.75 9.21 -2.91
CA GLU A 56 -9.31 9.36 -2.67
C GLU A 56 -8.48 8.42 -3.55
N ALA A 57 -8.95 7.19 -3.80
CA ALA A 57 -8.28 6.26 -4.70
C ALA A 57 -8.25 6.80 -6.14
N ASN A 58 -9.34 7.41 -6.60
CA ASN A 58 -9.39 8.01 -7.92
C ASN A 58 -8.42 9.19 -8.04
N LYS A 59 -8.34 10.03 -7.02
CA LYS A 59 -7.37 11.13 -6.97
C LYS A 59 -5.94 10.61 -7.00
N TYR A 60 -5.66 9.60 -6.21
CA TYR A 60 -4.34 9.01 -6.12
C TYR A 60 -3.93 8.36 -7.45
N ASN A 61 -4.86 7.63 -8.06
CA ASN A 61 -4.64 6.98 -9.35
C ASN A 61 -4.32 8.02 -10.43
N LYS A 62 -5.10 9.10 -10.50
CA LYS A 62 -4.94 10.14 -11.49
C LYS A 62 -3.65 10.94 -11.29
N THR A 63 -3.30 11.25 -10.04
CA THR A 63 -2.18 12.14 -9.72
C THR A 63 -0.85 11.39 -9.63
N PHE A 64 -0.84 10.19 -9.05
CA PHE A 64 0.41 9.48 -8.75
C PHE A 64 0.61 8.22 -9.59
N ILE A 65 -0.39 7.34 -9.65
CA ILE A 65 -0.23 6.06 -10.35
C ILE A 65 -0.06 6.27 -11.85
N SER A 66 -0.89 7.11 -12.46
CA SER A 66 -0.82 7.38 -13.90
C SER A 66 0.51 8.01 -14.32
N GLU A 67 1.17 8.73 -13.42
CA GLU A 67 2.47 9.36 -13.69
C GLU A 67 3.64 8.51 -13.17
N ARG A 68 3.38 7.31 -12.68
CA ARG A 68 4.37 6.41 -12.11
C ARG A 68 5.12 7.00 -10.91
N ARG A 69 4.41 7.74 -10.07
CA ARG A 69 4.95 8.40 -8.88
C ARG A 69 4.33 7.90 -7.58
N ALA A 70 3.62 6.76 -7.62
CA ALA A 70 2.97 6.19 -6.45
C ALA A 70 3.95 5.38 -5.62
N MET A 71 5.01 6.02 -5.16
CA MET A 71 6.09 5.38 -4.43
C MET A 71 5.77 5.22 -2.95
N GLY A 72 6.24 4.12 -2.37
CA GLY A 72 6.10 3.83 -0.96
C GLY A 72 7.44 3.57 -0.30
N GLU A 73 7.48 3.73 1.01
CA GLU A 73 8.69 3.60 1.82
C GLU A 73 8.64 2.33 2.66
N LEU A 74 9.84 1.80 2.98
CA LEU A 74 9.96 0.60 3.81
C LEU A 74 9.50 0.86 5.25
N ASP A 75 9.87 2.01 5.79
CA ASP A 75 9.45 2.44 7.11
C ASP A 75 8.41 3.55 7.03
N HIS A 76 7.76 3.79 8.17
CA HIS A 76 6.74 4.81 8.31
C HIS A 76 7.32 6.07 8.97
N PRO A 77 7.82 7.03 8.19
CA PRO A 77 8.23 8.30 8.78
C PRO A 77 6.99 9.08 9.25
N GLU A 78 7.17 9.97 10.21
CA GLU A 78 6.11 10.84 10.69
C GLU A 78 5.69 11.91 9.68
N SER A 79 6.46 12.06 8.62
CA SER A 79 6.20 13.03 7.57
C SER A 79 5.24 12.51 6.52
N SER A 80 4.42 13.38 5.95
CA SER A 80 3.57 13.06 4.81
C SER A 80 4.31 13.15 3.47
N VAL A 81 5.57 13.60 3.50
CA VAL A 81 6.41 13.74 2.30
C VAL A 81 7.26 12.48 2.13
N VAL A 82 7.31 11.95 0.91
CA VAL A 82 8.09 10.77 0.59
C VAL A 82 9.59 11.07 0.66
N ASN A 83 10.32 10.24 1.41
CA ASN A 83 11.78 10.30 1.47
C ASN A 83 12.34 9.30 0.46
N LEU A 84 12.95 9.80 -0.60
CA LEU A 84 13.46 8.96 -1.68
C LEU A 84 14.53 7.96 -1.24
N ALA A 85 15.25 8.24 -0.16
CA ALA A 85 16.23 7.30 0.37
C ALA A 85 15.60 6.01 0.91
N ASN A 86 14.34 6.06 1.31
CA ASN A 86 13.63 4.92 1.88
C ASN A 86 12.63 4.28 0.92
N VAL A 87 12.57 4.74 -0.32
CA VAL A 87 11.62 4.20 -1.30
C VAL A 87 11.92 2.75 -1.60
N SER A 88 10.93 1.89 -1.41
CA SER A 88 11.05 0.44 -1.59
C SER A 88 10.15 -0.11 -2.70
N HIS A 89 9.06 0.58 -3.02
CA HIS A 89 8.08 0.07 -3.96
C HIS A 89 7.29 1.18 -4.64
N ASN A 90 6.60 0.80 -5.71
CA ASN A 90 5.71 1.70 -6.43
C ASN A 90 4.40 0.97 -6.71
N ILE A 91 3.28 1.64 -6.49
CA ILE A 91 1.96 1.07 -6.78
C ILE A 91 1.66 1.30 -8.26
N ARG A 92 1.43 0.21 -8.98
CA ARG A 92 1.21 0.25 -10.43
C ARG A 92 -0.24 0.39 -10.81
N GLU A 93 -1.13 -0.20 -9.99
CA GLU A 93 -2.55 -0.31 -10.30
C GLU A 93 -3.35 -0.47 -9.02
N MET A 94 -4.58 0.05 -9.02
CA MET A 94 -5.56 -0.21 -7.96
C MET A 94 -6.90 -0.52 -8.60
N LYS A 95 -7.60 -1.49 -8.03
CA LYS A 95 -8.95 -1.83 -8.46
C LYS A 95 -9.80 -2.25 -7.27
N TRP A 96 -11.11 -2.14 -7.41
CA TRP A 96 -12.05 -2.56 -6.38
C TRP A 96 -12.52 -4.00 -6.60
N GLU A 97 -12.50 -4.79 -5.53
CA GLU A 97 -13.14 -6.09 -5.48
C GLU A 97 -14.11 -6.04 -4.30
N ASN A 98 -15.39 -5.81 -4.56
CA ASN A 98 -16.39 -5.53 -3.54
C ASN A 98 -15.96 -4.30 -2.72
N ASP A 99 -15.76 -4.45 -1.41
CA ASP A 99 -15.32 -3.38 -0.52
C ASP A 99 -13.81 -3.36 -0.28
N ASP A 100 -13.06 -4.19 -1.01
CA ASP A 100 -11.61 -4.25 -0.89
C ASP A 100 -10.95 -3.48 -2.04
N LEU A 101 -10.06 -2.57 -1.69
CA LEU A 101 -9.20 -1.91 -2.66
C LEU A 101 -7.94 -2.75 -2.83
N VAL A 102 -7.84 -3.41 -3.99
CA VAL A 102 -6.72 -4.28 -4.30
C VAL A 102 -5.71 -3.52 -5.14
N GLY A 103 -4.44 -3.58 -4.74
CA GLY A 103 -3.37 -2.91 -5.46
C GLY A 103 -2.32 -3.87 -5.98
N THR A 104 -1.71 -3.51 -7.10
CA THR A 104 -0.55 -4.19 -7.65
C THR A 104 0.69 -3.36 -7.33
N VAL A 105 1.64 -3.98 -6.65
CA VAL A 105 2.82 -3.30 -6.10
C VAL A 105 4.07 -3.88 -6.75
N GLU A 106 4.90 -3.01 -7.29
CA GLU A 106 6.21 -3.36 -7.83
C GLU A 106 7.28 -3.02 -6.78
N VAL A 107 8.05 -4.02 -6.36
CA VAL A 107 9.18 -3.80 -5.46
C VAL A 107 10.36 -3.31 -6.31
N LEU A 108 10.85 -2.13 -5.97
CA LEU A 108 11.89 -1.47 -6.76
C LEU A 108 13.30 -1.93 -6.38
N PRO A 109 14.27 -1.88 -7.34
CA PRO A 109 15.65 -2.28 -7.06
C PRO A 109 16.43 -1.16 -6.33
N THR A 110 15.85 -0.61 -5.30
CA THR A 110 16.48 0.35 -4.40
C THR A 110 17.05 -0.39 -3.19
N PRO A 111 17.92 0.22 -2.38
CA PRO A 111 18.38 -0.43 -1.14
C PRO A 111 17.23 -0.87 -0.25
N ALA A 112 16.23 -0.02 -0.03
CA ALA A 112 15.05 -0.37 0.77
C ALA A 112 14.19 -1.43 0.08
N GLY A 113 14.06 -1.38 -1.25
CA GLY A 113 13.33 -2.36 -2.02
C GLY A 113 13.98 -3.74 -1.98
N ASN A 114 15.31 -3.81 -2.00
CA ASN A 114 16.03 -5.06 -1.87
C ASN A 114 15.81 -5.69 -0.50
N ILE A 115 15.79 -4.88 0.56
CA ILE A 115 15.46 -5.36 1.91
C ILE A 115 14.03 -5.92 1.94
N LEU A 116 13.07 -5.20 1.39
CA LEU A 116 11.68 -5.62 1.33
C LEU A 116 11.53 -6.94 0.58
N LYS A 117 12.19 -7.07 -0.57
CA LYS A 117 12.18 -8.27 -1.39
C LYS A 117 12.71 -9.48 -0.63
N GLU A 118 13.83 -9.33 0.07
CA GLU A 118 14.43 -10.42 0.84
C GLU A 118 13.53 -10.84 2.02
N LEU A 119 12.87 -9.88 2.66
CA LEU A 119 11.92 -10.19 3.74
C LEU A 119 10.74 -11.01 3.21
N PHE A 120 10.17 -10.64 2.07
CA PHE A 120 9.10 -11.41 1.45
C PHE A 120 9.55 -12.81 1.04
N LYS A 121 10.74 -12.93 0.46
CA LYS A 121 11.30 -14.24 0.06
C LYS A 121 11.54 -15.15 1.26
N SER A 122 11.82 -14.57 2.40
CA SER A 122 12.04 -15.32 3.65
C SER A 122 10.73 -15.70 4.35
N GLY A 123 9.60 -15.36 3.78
CA GLY A 123 8.30 -15.67 4.36
C GLY A 123 7.90 -14.77 5.52
N ILE A 124 8.58 -13.64 5.67
CA ILE A 124 8.21 -12.66 6.70
C ILE A 124 6.91 -11.99 6.30
N LYS A 125 5.97 -11.95 7.23
CA LYS A 125 4.68 -11.29 7.01
C LYS A 125 4.82 -9.81 7.33
N LEU A 126 4.50 -8.99 6.33
CA LEU A 126 4.57 -7.55 6.44
C LEU A 126 3.19 -6.95 6.20
N GLY A 127 3.04 -5.69 6.52
CA GLY A 127 1.81 -4.97 6.28
C GLY A 127 2.02 -3.74 5.42
N ILE A 128 0.92 -3.26 4.86
CA ILE A 128 0.86 -1.98 4.20
C ILE A 128 0.17 -1.01 5.12
N SER A 129 0.71 0.20 5.15
CA SER A 129 0.21 1.26 6.00
C SER A 129 -0.11 2.45 5.12
N SER A 130 -1.27 3.05 5.34
CA SER A 130 -1.67 4.26 4.64
C SER A 130 -1.47 5.47 5.53
N ARG A 131 -1.09 6.59 4.92
CA ARG A 131 -0.95 7.87 5.60
C ARG A 131 -1.79 8.90 4.87
N GLY A 132 -2.50 9.71 5.60
CA GLY A 132 -3.29 10.77 5.01
C GLY A 132 -3.61 11.85 6.02
N MET A 133 -3.95 13.01 5.50
CA MET A 133 -4.43 14.12 6.33
C MET A 133 -5.95 14.15 6.29
N GLY A 134 -6.58 14.21 7.43
CA GLY A 134 -8.02 14.21 7.49
C GLY A 134 -8.57 14.44 8.88
N SER A 135 -9.87 14.26 9.03
CA SER A 135 -10.55 14.34 10.30
C SER A 135 -11.31 13.05 10.58
N VAL A 136 -11.48 12.74 11.85
CA VAL A 136 -12.18 11.54 12.32
C VAL A 136 -13.38 11.96 13.14
N GLU A 137 -14.54 11.36 12.83
CA GLU A 137 -15.77 11.58 13.58
C GLU A 137 -16.14 10.31 14.33
N ALA A 138 -16.65 10.48 15.55
CA ALA A 138 -17.15 9.36 16.33
C ALA A 138 -18.50 8.88 15.76
N ILE A 139 -18.66 7.55 15.69
CA ILE A 139 -19.90 6.94 15.24
C ILE A 139 -20.49 6.17 16.42
N ASP A 140 -21.73 6.47 16.74
CA ASP A 140 -22.47 5.78 17.81
C ASP A 140 -23.11 4.49 17.30
#